data_dbf9f68e478d993ab258128745fb2327
#
_entry.id   dbf9f68e478d993ab258128745fb2327
#
_cell.length_a   1.000
_cell.length_b   1.000
_cell.length_c   1.000
_cell.angle_alpha   90.00
_cell.angle_beta   90.00
_cell.angle_gamma   90.00
#
_symmetry.space_group_name_H-M   'P 1'
#
loop_
_entity.id
_entity.type
_entity.pdbx_description
1 polymer ?
#
loop_
_entity_poly.entity_id
_entity_poly.type
_entity_poly.pdbx_seq_one_letter_code
_entity_poly.pdbx_strand_id
1 'polypeptide(L)'
;MKKNDQTILFSIPDFYFLYDLNMLLLQIMEQEPYKFYEDVKIDSIYGAFPGCIWNSGRAACGWASIENIIGTVAAFNEKSISVRYTFTNSEITGRHLLDYHCNTILQATGKVVDNGIKNGCNINQAFLADYIAKNYPDFYLMWSTTRGINSLAETNKLSEDRLTVLYYGLNNTTALQGLTHPENIEVLVSEACIENCPNRMEHYKQIGKLQLLEPSQGFTCPHGCESYFYYDKPVSRDHYVSIDDIRQVYLPLGINKFKIGGRQDHPVNLIENYVNYLVKPDHRDDVRNRLLITYWNMKH
;
A
#
# COMPACT_ATOMS: atom_id res chain seq x y z
N MET A 1 15.41 -3.96 -30.03
CA MET A 1 14.73 -4.14 -28.74
C MET A 1 13.35 -3.51 -28.87
N LYS A 2 12.26 -4.28 -28.75
CA LYS A 2 10.90 -3.70 -28.63
C LYS A 2 10.88 -2.91 -27.32
N LYS A 3 10.56 -1.60 -27.39
CA LYS A 3 10.20 -0.82 -26.21
C LYS A 3 9.08 -1.58 -25.53
N ASN A 4 9.30 -2.03 -24.30
CA ASN A 4 8.23 -2.62 -23.51
C ASN A 4 7.31 -1.45 -23.12
N ASP A 5 6.18 -1.30 -23.82
CA ASP A 5 5.19 -0.24 -23.56
C ASP A 5 4.33 -0.54 -22.31
N GLN A 6 4.85 -1.33 -21.37
CA GLN A 6 4.14 -1.63 -20.14
C GLN A 6 4.24 -0.46 -19.16
N THR A 7 3.09 0.07 -18.78
CA THR A 7 2.99 1.08 -17.73
C THR A 7 3.29 0.47 -16.36
N ILE A 8 4.15 1.12 -15.61
CA ILE A 8 4.46 0.82 -14.21
C ILE A 8 3.36 1.43 -13.34
N LEU A 9 2.68 0.59 -12.56
CA LEU A 9 1.55 0.98 -11.72
C LEU A 9 1.99 0.99 -10.24
N PHE A 10 1.94 2.15 -9.62
CA PHE A 10 2.26 2.28 -8.20
C PHE A 10 1.02 2.41 -7.33
N SER A 11 1.02 1.64 -6.23
CA SER A 11 0.16 1.83 -5.07
C SER A 11 0.90 2.66 -4.02
N ILE A 12 0.38 3.84 -3.68
CA ILE A 12 0.99 4.73 -2.68
C ILE A 12 0.31 4.62 -1.32
N PRO A 13 1.01 4.91 -0.20
CA PRO A 13 0.46 4.71 1.13
C PRO A 13 -0.35 5.90 1.65
N ASP A 14 -1.28 5.59 2.57
CA ASP A 14 -1.90 6.47 3.54
C ASP A 14 -2.84 7.54 2.99
N PHE A 15 -3.98 7.08 2.47
CA PHE A 15 -5.01 7.95 1.92
C PHE A 15 -5.68 8.88 2.95
N TYR A 16 -5.53 8.62 4.26
CA TYR A 16 -6.20 9.41 5.30
C TYR A 16 -5.23 10.27 6.11
N PHE A 17 -4.24 9.69 6.79
CA PHE A 17 -3.34 10.44 7.68
C PHE A 17 -2.36 11.35 6.92
N LEU A 18 -2.01 10.98 5.69
CA LEU A 18 -1.16 11.76 4.79
C LEU A 18 -1.93 12.26 3.56
N TYR A 19 -3.23 12.49 3.73
CA TYR A 19 -4.13 12.96 2.66
C TYR A 19 -3.58 14.19 1.94
N ASP A 20 -3.23 15.24 2.70
CA ASP A 20 -2.75 16.51 2.12
C ASP A 20 -1.46 16.34 1.32
N LEU A 21 -0.52 15.51 1.82
CA LEU A 21 0.72 15.21 1.10
C LEU A 21 0.45 14.48 -0.21
N ASN A 22 -0.45 13.50 -0.18
CA ASN A 22 -0.79 12.73 -1.36
C ASN A 22 -1.52 13.59 -2.40
N MET A 23 -2.46 14.42 -1.97
CA MET A 23 -3.16 15.35 -2.86
C MET A 23 -2.22 16.39 -3.46
N LEU A 24 -1.27 16.90 -2.68
CA LEU A 24 -0.22 17.80 -3.18
C LEU A 24 0.66 17.13 -4.24
N LEU A 25 1.10 15.89 -4.00
CA LEU A 25 1.86 15.13 -5.00
C LEU A 25 1.08 15.00 -6.31
N LEU A 26 -0.19 14.58 -6.24
CA LEU A 26 -1.04 14.42 -7.42
C LEU A 26 -1.27 15.73 -8.16
N GLN A 27 -1.44 16.83 -7.43
CA GLN A 27 -1.56 18.16 -8.02
C GLN A 27 -0.28 18.56 -8.78
N ILE A 28 0.90 18.30 -8.23
CA ILE A 28 2.17 18.59 -8.91
C ILE A 28 2.30 17.72 -10.17
N MET A 29 1.93 16.44 -10.09
CA MET A 29 1.96 15.54 -11.25
C MET A 29 1.03 16.02 -12.38
N GLU A 30 -0.15 16.52 -12.06
CA GLU A 30 -1.09 17.06 -13.04
C GLU A 30 -0.61 18.37 -13.67
N GLN A 31 -0.02 19.28 -12.87
CA GLN A 31 0.44 20.60 -13.33
C GLN A 31 1.75 20.54 -14.10
N GLU A 32 2.64 19.62 -13.74
CA GLU A 32 4.00 19.53 -14.27
C GLU A 32 4.39 18.10 -14.65
N PRO A 33 3.59 17.44 -15.53
CA PRO A 33 3.79 16.02 -15.86
C PRO A 33 5.17 15.73 -16.46
N TYR A 34 5.82 16.71 -17.08
CA TYR A 34 7.14 16.57 -17.68
C TYR A 34 8.25 16.25 -16.67
N LYS A 35 8.03 16.53 -15.37
CA LYS A 35 8.96 16.20 -14.27
C LYS A 35 8.92 14.74 -13.85
N PHE A 36 7.88 14.02 -14.20
CA PHE A 36 7.63 12.64 -13.81
C PHE A 36 7.96 11.68 -14.96
N TYR A 37 8.20 10.42 -14.62
CA TYR A 37 8.39 9.38 -15.63
C TYR A 37 7.08 9.15 -16.40
N GLU A 38 7.16 9.07 -17.74
CA GLU A 38 5.98 8.92 -18.61
C GLU A 38 5.37 7.53 -18.56
N ASP A 39 6.20 6.52 -18.24
CA ASP A 39 5.81 5.12 -18.10
C ASP A 39 5.32 4.75 -16.70
N VAL A 40 5.19 5.73 -15.78
CA VAL A 40 4.79 5.53 -14.39
C VAL A 40 3.42 6.16 -14.12
N LYS A 41 2.55 5.44 -13.41
CA LYS A 41 1.26 5.92 -12.94
C LYS A 41 1.00 5.50 -11.49
N ILE A 42 0.29 6.33 -10.76
CA ILE A 42 -0.35 5.96 -9.50
C ILE A 42 -1.75 5.43 -9.83
N ASP A 43 -1.98 4.14 -9.64
CA ASP A 43 -3.27 3.49 -9.90
C ASP A 43 -4.13 3.35 -8.66
N SER A 44 -3.49 3.35 -7.49
CA SER A 44 -4.17 3.13 -6.23
C SER A 44 -3.47 3.77 -5.05
N ILE A 45 -4.22 3.95 -3.98
CA ILE A 45 -3.73 4.41 -2.69
C ILE A 45 -4.28 3.49 -1.60
N TYR A 46 -3.43 3.09 -0.64
CA TYR A 46 -3.84 2.14 0.40
C TYR A 46 -3.70 2.70 1.80
N GLY A 47 -4.56 2.25 2.70
CA GLY A 47 -4.55 2.72 4.09
C GLY A 47 -5.77 2.22 4.87
N ALA A 48 -6.08 2.92 5.95
CA ALA A 48 -7.27 2.68 6.75
C ALA A 48 -7.81 3.98 7.34
N PHE A 49 -9.11 4.03 7.54
CA PHE A 49 -9.72 5.05 8.36
C PHE A 49 -9.52 4.74 9.85
N PRO A 50 -9.46 5.79 10.70
CA PRO A 50 -9.41 5.63 12.15
C PRO A 50 -10.58 4.78 12.67
N GLY A 51 -10.32 3.99 13.71
CA GLY A 51 -11.33 3.17 14.37
C GLY A 51 -11.72 1.88 13.63
N CYS A 52 -11.24 1.62 12.43
CA CYS A 52 -11.53 0.40 11.70
C CYS A 52 -10.83 -0.81 12.31
N ILE A 53 -11.58 -1.70 13.00
CA ILE A 53 -10.98 -2.87 13.69
C ILE A 53 -10.46 -3.95 12.75
N TRP A 54 -10.85 -3.97 11.48
CA TRP A 54 -10.31 -4.91 10.50
C TRP A 54 -8.92 -4.52 9.99
N ASN A 55 -8.47 -3.29 10.30
CA ASN A 55 -7.15 -2.81 9.92
C ASN A 55 -6.04 -3.45 10.75
N SER A 56 -4.86 -3.63 10.16
CA SER A 56 -3.61 -3.94 10.84
C SER A 56 -2.40 -3.48 10.01
N GLY A 57 -1.19 -3.90 10.44
CA GLY A 57 0.08 -3.50 9.87
C GLY A 57 0.56 -2.13 10.35
N ARG A 58 -0.37 -1.22 10.68
CA ARG A 58 -0.19 0.02 11.43
C ARG A 58 -1.51 0.30 12.15
N ALA A 59 -1.45 0.77 13.39
CA ALA A 59 -2.66 1.14 14.13
C ALA A 59 -3.27 2.41 13.52
N ALA A 60 -4.59 2.41 13.35
CA ALA A 60 -5.35 3.57 12.88
C ALA A 60 -6.32 3.99 14.00
N CYS A 61 -5.81 4.81 14.92
CA CYS A 61 -6.56 5.31 16.06
C CYS A 61 -7.32 6.60 15.74
N GLY A 62 -8.38 6.89 16.50
CA GLY A 62 -9.21 8.07 16.33
C GLY A 62 -10.56 7.77 15.71
N TRP A 63 -11.18 8.77 15.12
CA TRP A 63 -12.50 8.70 14.49
C TRP A 63 -12.52 9.53 13.22
N ALA A 64 -13.27 9.07 12.23
CA ALA A 64 -13.60 9.84 11.03
C ALA A 64 -15.12 9.85 10.83
N SER A 65 -15.72 11.01 10.52
CA SER A 65 -17.12 11.08 10.16
C SER A 65 -17.38 10.40 8.81
N ILE A 66 -18.61 9.98 8.58
CA ILE A 66 -18.98 9.32 7.33
C ILE A 66 -18.81 10.26 6.13
N GLU A 67 -19.07 11.54 6.30
CA GLU A 67 -18.91 12.57 5.28
C GLU A 67 -17.42 12.72 4.91
N ASN A 68 -16.53 12.70 5.91
CA ASN A 68 -15.09 12.76 5.69
C ASN A 68 -14.59 11.49 4.98
N ILE A 69 -15.09 10.32 5.35
CA ILE A 69 -14.79 9.04 4.71
C ILE A 69 -15.17 9.09 3.23
N ILE A 70 -16.42 9.46 2.92
CA ILE A 70 -16.93 9.57 1.54
C ILE A 70 -16.12 10.60 0.76
N GLY A 71 -15.91 11.80 1.31
CA GLY A 71 -15.16 12.88 0.66
C GLY A 71 -13.71 12.50 0.35
N THR A 72 -13.04 11.81 1.29
CA THR A 72 -11.67 11.31 1.07
C THR A 72 -11.62 10.31 -0.09
N VAL A 73 -12.53 9.35 -0.13
CA VAL A 73 -12.55 8.33 -1.20
C VAL A 73 -12.91 8.95 -2.54
N ALA A 74 -13.91 9.84 -2.56
CA ALA A 74 -14.32 10.54 -3.77
C ALA A 74 -13.17 11.33 -4.40
N ALA A 75 -12.41 12.07 -3.59
CA ALA A 75 -11.28 12.88 -4.06
C ALA A 75 -10.21 12.07 -4.82
N PHE A 76 -9.92 10.84 -4.38
CA PHE A 76 -9.02 9.95 -5.11
C PHE A 76 -9.69 9.29 -6.31
N ASN A 77 -10.94 8.85 -6.18
CA ASN A 77 -11.66 8.23 -7.29
C ASN A 77 -11.89 9.21 -8.46
N GLU A 78 -12.13 10.50 -8.20
CA GLU A 78 -12.21 11.56 -9.23
C GLU A 78 -10.92 11.69 -10.03
N LYS A 79 -9.77 11.39 -9.41
CA LYS A 79 -8.46 11.32 -10.08
C LYS A 79 -8.16 9.94 -10.70
N SER A 80 -9.16 9.06 -10.80
CA SER A 80 -9.02 7.70 -11.29
C SER A 80 -8.05 6.82 -10.47
N ILE A 81 -7.93 7.10 -9.18
CA ILE A 81 -7.10 6.36 -8.23
C ILE A 81 -8.00 5.51 -7.34
N SER A 82 -7.78 4.20 -7.33
CA SER A 82 -8.49 3.25 -6.47
C SER A 82 -8.06 3.38 -5.01
N VAL A 83 -9.01 3.44 -4.08
CA VAL A 83 -8.72 3.38 -2.64
C VAL A 83 -8.76 1.94 -2.17
N ARG A 84 -7.68 1.48 -1.50
CA ARG A 84 -7.51 0.11 -1.01
C ARG A 84 -7.45 0.07 0.51
N TYR A 85 -8.45 -0.51 1.14
CA TYR A 85 -8.50 -0.67 2.60
C TYR A 85 -7.56 -1.78 3.07
N THR A 86 -6.79 -1.52 4.14
CA THR A 86 -5.90 -2.51 4.73
C THR A 86 -6.61 -3.33 5.80
N PHE A 87 -7.52 -4.21 5.40
CA PHE A 87 -8.27 -5.11 6.29
C PHE A 87 -7.45 -6.36 6.60
N THR A 88 -6.34 -6.13 7.27
CA THR A 88 -5.26 -7.10 7.44
C THR A 88 -5.07 -7.57 8.87
N ASN A 89 -6.05 -7.33 9.74
CA ASN A 89 -6.00 -7.75 11.14
C ASN A 89 -6.09 -9.28 11.26
N SER A 90 -5.03 -9.91 11.78
CA SER A 90 -4.97 -11.35 11.98
C SER A 90 -5.78 -11.84 13.19
N GLU A 91 -6.12 -10.95 14.12
CA GLU A 91 -6.75 -11.28 15.40
C GLU A 91 -8.29 -11.20 15.36
N ILE A 92 -8.87 -10.76 14.23
CA ILE A 92 -10.32 -10.77 14.08
C ILE A 92 -10.87 -12.20 14.01
N THR A 93 -12.09 -12.34 14.48
CA THR A 93 -12.88 -13.58 14.43
C THR A 93 -14.25 -13.32 13.81
N GLY A 94 -15.07 -14.35 13.63
CA GLY A 94 -16.40 -14.22 13.04
C GLY A 94 -17.30 -13.17 13.69
N ARG A 95 -17.17 -12.95 15.00
CA ARG A 95 -17.93 -11.89 15.71
C ARG A 95 -17.62 -10.48 15.20
N HIS A 96 -16.36 -10.25 14.76
CA HIS A 96 -15.91 -8.93 14.29
C HIS A 96 -16.40 -8.61 12.88
N LEU A 97 -16.97 -9.58 12.14
CA LEU A 97 -17.61 -9.31 10.84
C LEU A 97 -18.82 -8.38 10.95
N LEU A 98 -19.46 -8.35 12.12
CA LEU A 98 -20.61 -7.51 12.37
C LEU A 98 -20.26 -6.11 12.91
N ASP A 99 -18.98 -5.73 12.87
CA ASP A 99 -18.55 -4.40 13.30
C ASP A 99 -19.26 -3.31 12.48
N TYR A 100 -19.96 -2.43 13.19
CA TYR A 100 -20.78 -1.40 12.56
C TYR A 100 -19.94 -0.42 11.73
N HIS A 101 -18.82 0.02 12.26
CA HIS A 101 -17.97 1.04 11.60
C HIS A 101 -17.33 0.50 10.32
N CYS A 102 -16.74 -0.69 10.36
CA CYS A 102 -16.14 -1.31 9.18
C CYS A 102 -17.17 -1.56 8.07
N ASN A 103 -18.37 -2.05 8.43
CA ASN A 103 -19.44 -2.26 7.47
C ASN A 103 -19.97 -0.95 6.90
N THR A 104 -20.11 0.10 7.72
CA THR A 104 -20.53 1.44 7.26
C THR A 104 -19.53 2.01 6.25
N ILE A 105 -18.22 1.87 6.50
CA ILE A 105 -17.17 2.29 5.54
C ILE A 105 -17.40 1.61 4.18
N LEU A 106 -17.56 0.29 4.14
CA LEU A 106 -17.75 -0.43 2.88
C LEU A 106 -19.06 -0.04 2.19
N GLN A 107 -20.15 0.05 2.95
CA GLN A 107 -21.46 0.42 2.40
C GLN A 107 -21.43 1.82 1.76
N ALA A 108 -20.75 2.76 2.40
CA ALA A 108 -20.70 4.15 1.96
C ALA A 108 -19.72 4.39 0.78
N THR A 109 -18.72 3.52 0.62
CA THR A 109 -17.60 3.80 -0.29
C THR A 109 -17.43 2.77 -1.42
N GLY A 110 -18.37 1.85 -1.57
CA GLY A 110 -18.35 0.87 -2.65
C GLY A 110 -18.41 1.53 -4.03
N LYS A 111 -19.23 2.58 -4.16
CA LYS A 111 -19.39 3.33 -5.40
C LYS A 111 -19.65 4.80 -5.11
N VAL A 112 -18.60 5.58 -4.95
CA VAL A 112 -18.70 7.03 -4.58
C VAL A 112 -18.72 7.93 -5.81
N VAL A 113 -18.06 7.53 -6.91
CA VAL A 113 -17.98 8.28 -8.17
C VAL A 113 -18.38 7.34 -9.30
N ASP A 114 -19.17 7.84 -10.24
CA ASP A 114 -19.61 7.06 -11.41
C ASP A 114 -18.63 7.20 -12.59
N ASN A 115 -17.41 6.71 -12.40
CA ASN A 115 -16.36 6.73 -13.41
C ASN A 115 -15.76 5.35 -13.69
N GLY A 116 -16.38 4.29 -13.19
CA GLY A 116 -15.93 2.90 -13.37
C GLY A 116 -14.78 2.47 -12.44
N ILE A 117 -14.24 3.36 -11.59
CA ILE A 117 -13.20 3.00 -10.62
C ILE A 117 -13.80 2.11 -9.53
N LYS A 118 -13.18 0.97 -9.30
CA LYS A 118 -13.48 0.10 -8.18
C LYS A 118 -12.47 0.33 -7.06
N ASN A 119 -12.96 0.43 -5.83
CA ASN A 119 -12.13 0.41 -4.63
C ASN A 119 -11.80 -1.04 -4.25
N GLY A 120 -10.77 -1.23 -3.42
CA GLY A 120 -10.30 -2.57 -3.09
C GLY A 120 -10.04 -2.79 -1.60
N CYS A 121 -9.89 -4.07 -1.23
CA CYS A 121 -9.53 -4.47 0.12
C CYS A 121 -8.33 -5.40 0.10
N ASN A 122 -7.26 -5.01 0.80
CA ASN A 122 -6.13 -5.88 1.11
C ASN A 122 -6.52 -6.77 2.29
N ILE A 123 -6.61 -8.08 2.08
CA ILE A 123 -7.16 -9.01 3.05
C ILE A 123 -6.09 -9.94 3.61
N ASN A 124 -6.15 -10.21 4.91
CA ASN A 124 -5.36 -11.24 5.58
C ASN A 124 -6.16 -12.53 5.77
N GLN A 125 -7.40 -12.44 6.25
CA GLN A 125 -8.22 -13.57 6.68
C GLN A 125 -9.20 -14.02 5.58
N ALA A 126 -9.22 -15.32 5.26
CA ALA A 126 -10.08 -15.87 4.20
C ALA A 126 -11.58 -15.65 4.50
N PHE A 127 -12.01 -15.86 5.75
CA PHE A 127 -13.42 -15.66 6.10
C PHE A 127 -13.88 -14.20 5.95
N LEU A 128 -12.98 -13.22 6.13
CA LEU A 128 -13.28 -11.82 5.86
C LEU A 128 -13.36 -11.56 4.35
N ALA A 129 -12.50 -12.22 3.55
CA ALA A 129 -12.59 -12.13 2.10
C ALA A 129 -13.95 -12.65 1.58
N ASP A 130 -14.39 -13.81 2.07
CA ASP A 130 -15.67 -14.41 1.72
C ASP A 130 -16.85 -13.52 2.15
N TYR A 131 -16.78 -12.94 3.34
CA TYR A 131 -17.78 -12.01 3.84
C TYR A 131 -17.90 -10.76 2.95
N ILE A 132 -16.76 -10.14 2.60
CA ILE A 132 -16.77 -8.93 1.77
C ILE A 132 -17.22 -9.27 0.34
N ALA A 133 -16.73 -10.35 -0.26
CA ALA A 133 -17.14 -10.76 -1.59
C ALA A 133 -18.64 -10.98 -1.72
N LYS A 134 -19.26 -11.53 -0.65
CA LYS A 134 -20.71 -11.80 -0.60
C LYS A 134 -21.55 -10.53 -0.39
N ASN A 135 -21.12 -9.64 0.50
CA ASN A 135 -21.96 -8.53 0.97
C ASN A 135 -21.62 -7.19 0.30
N TYR A 136 -20.41 -7.06 -0.28
CA TYR A 136 -19.88 -5.83 -0.88
C TYR A 136 -19.19 -6.13 -2.21
N PRO A 137 -19.90 -6.62 -3.25
CA PRO A 137 -19.33 -7.09 -4.52
C PRO A 137 -18.72 -5.97 -5.38
N ASP A 138 -18.93 -4.70 -5.00
CA ASP A 138 -18.33 -3.56 -5.69
C ASP A 138 -16.82 -3.43 -5.42
N PHE A 139 -16.31 -4.11 -4.37
CA PHE A 139 -14.88 -4.12 -4.07
C PHE A 139 -14.16 -5.28 -4.74
N TYR A 140 -12.97 -5.00 -5.30
CA TYR A 140 -12.05 -6.09 -5.59
C TYR A 140 -11.25 -6.46 -4.34
N LEU A 141 -10.85 -7.72 -4.27
CA LEU A 141 -10.10 -8.25 -3.14
C LEU A 141 -8.68 -8.62 -3.56
N MET A 142 -7.72 -8.39 -2.67
CA MET A 142 -6.34 -8.81 -2.87
C MET A 142 -5.75 -9.40 -1.59
N TRP A 143 -4.80 -10.31 -1.75
CA TRP A 143 -4.10 -10.91 -0.62
C TRP A 143 -2.95 -10.02 -0.14
N SER A 144 -2.90 -9.82 1.17
CA SER A 144 -1.88 -8.99 1.80
C SER A 144 -0.60 -9.77 2.10
N THR A 145 0.55 -9.11 1.99
CA THR A 145 1.83 -9.63 2.47
C THR A 145 1.84 -9.94 3.98
N THR A 146 0.91 -9.35 4.77
CA THR A 146 0.77 -9.65 6.20
C THR A 146 0.34 -11.09 6.51
N ARG A 147 -0.09 -11.84 5.49
CA ARG A 147 -0.32 -13.30 5.63
C ARG A 147 0.97 -14.07 5.90
N GLY A 148 2.12 -13.51 5.58
CA GLY A 148 3.41 -14.14 5.82
C GLY A 148 3.68 -15.39 4.98
N ILE A 149 3.07 -15.49 3.79
CA ILE A 149 3.17 -16.67 2.92
C ILE A 149 4.52 -16.66 2.21
N ASN A 150 5.45 -17.42 2.73
CA ASN A 150 6.79 -17.62 2.18
C ASN A 150 6.89 -18.96 1.41
N SER A 151 5.88 -19.25 0.58
CA SER A 151 5.81 -20.44 -0.26
C SER A 151 5.42 -20.04 -1.68
N LEU A 152 6.28 -20.35 -2.65
CA LEU A 152 6.01 -20.06 -4.06
C LEU A 152 4.75 -20.81 -4.55
N ALA A 153 4.58 -22.07 -4.16
CA ALA A 153 3.41 -22.85 -4.54
C ALA A 153 2.09 -22.24 -4.01
N GLU A 154 2.09 -21.79 -2.76
CA GLU A 154 0.91 -21.13 -2.19
C GLU A 154 0.68 -19.74 -2.80
N THR A 155 1.74 -18.97 -3.06
CA THR A 155 1.65 -17.69 -3.76
C THR A 155 1.04 -17.87 -5.15
N ASN A 156 1.50 -18.85 -5.92
CA ASN A 156 0.95 -19.17 -7.24
C ASN A 156 -0.54 -19.50 -7.15
N LYS A 157 -0.93 -20.33 -6.19
CA LYS A 157 -2.35 -20.68 -5.96
C LYS A 157 -3.20 -19.44 -5.63
N LEU A 158 -2.70 -18.54 -4.77
CA LEU A 158 -3.43 -17.34 -4.39
C LEU A 158 -3.55 -16.32 -5.53
N SER A 159 -2.54 -16.26 -6.40
CA SER A 159 -2.51 -15.35 -7.53
C SER A 159 -3.33 -15.83 -8.74
N GLU A 160 -3.85 -17.06 -8.74
CA GLU A 160 -4.75 -17.55 -9.79
C GLU A 160 -6.00 -16.67 -9.94
N ASP A 161 -6.61 -16.29 -8.82
CA ASP A 161 -7.90 -15.60 -8.81
C ASP A 161 -7.83 -14.14 -8.36
N ARG A 162 -6.75 -13.71 -7.70
CA ARG A 162 -6.69 -12.40 -7.04
C ARG A 162 -5.30 -11.81 -7.07
N LEU A 163 -5.25 -10.49 -7.14
CA LEU A 163 -4.03 -9.74 -6.91
C LEU A 163 -3.43 -10.11 -5.54
N THR A 164 -2.15 -10.44 -5.53
CA THR A 164 -1.42 -10.91 -4.35
C THR A 164 -0.18 -10.05 -4.13
N VAL A 165 -0.05 -9.46 -2.93
CA VAL A 165 1.17 -8.75 -2.56
C VAL A 165 2.23 -9.78 -2.19
N LEU A 166 3.31 -9.82 -2.98
CA LEU A 166 4.40 -10.77 -2.80
C LEU A 166 5.03 -10.61 -1.41
N TYR A 167 5.22 -11.73 -0.74
CA TYR A 167 6.00 -11.74 0.49
C TYR A 167 7.47 -11.47 0.17
N TYR A 168 8.11 -10.60 0.93
CA TYR A 168 9.46 -10.11 0.63
C TYR A 168 10.51 -11.23 0.52
N GLY A 169 10.39 -12.33 1.29
CA GLY A 169 11.29 -13.49 1.21
C GLY A 169 11.22 -14.22 -0.13
N LEU A 170 10.20 -13.97 -0.95
CA LEU A 170 10.07 -14.48 -2.32
C LEU A 170 10.52 -13.45 -3.37
N ASN A 171 11.00 -12.29 -2.98
CA ASN A 171 11.48 -11.25 -3.90
C ASN A 171 12.93 -11.52 -4.33
N ASN A 172 13.15 -12.66 -4.96
CA ASN A 172 14.44 -13.10 -5.49
C ASN A 172 14.26 -13.72 -6.89
N THR A 173 15.33 -13.75 -7.66
CA THR A 173 15.30 -14.17 -9.08
C THR A 173 14.65 -15.53 -9.30
N THR A 174 14.98 -16.52 -8.47
CA THR A 174 14.44 -17.89 -8.61
C THR A 174 12.95 -17.94 -8.37
N ALA A 175 12.47 -17.30 -7.30
CA ALA A 175 11.04 -17.27 -6.99
C ALA A 175 10.25 -16.45 -8.02
N LEU A 176 10.77 -15.29 -8.45
CA LEU A 176 10.13 -14.46 -9.46
C LEU A 176 9.95 -15.19 -10.80
N GLN A 177 10.96 -15.95 -11.24
CA GLN A 177 10.86 -16.78 -12.44
C GLN A 177 9.90 -17.97 -12.32
N GLY A 178 9.60 -18.39 -11.09
CA GLY A 178 8.64 -19.48 -10.81
C GLY A 178 7.19 -19.03 -10.62
N LEU A 179 6.89 -17.73 -10.77
CA LEU A 179 5.54 -17.22 -10.69
C LEU A 179 4.72 -17.64 -11.92
N THR A 180 3.52 -18.18 -11.70
CA THR A 180 2.61 -18.63 -12.77
C THR A 180 1.64 -17.54 -13.23
N HIS A 181 1.34 -16.57 -12.35
CA HIS A 181 0.44 -15.45 -12.61
C HIS A 181 1.12 -14.11 -12.23
N PRO A 182 2.21 -13.73 -12.92
CA PRO A 182 2.96 -12.52 -12.60
C PRO A 182 2.13 -11.23 -12.75
N GLU A 183 1.13 -11.23 -13.63
CA GLU A 183 0.17 -10.13 -13.83
C GLU A 183 -0.71 -9.86 -12.59
N ASN A 184 -0.85 -10.85 -11.71
CA ASN A 184 -1.58 -10.77 -10.45
C ASN A 184 -0.65 -10.60 -9.22
N ILE A 185 0.60 -10.24 -9.45
CA ILE A 185 1.56 -9.97 -8.36
C ILE A 185 1.78 -8.46 -8.22
N GLU A 186 1.73 -7.99 -6.99
CA GLU A 186 2.19 -6.65 -6.59
C GLU A 186 3.44 -6.78 -5.71
N VAL A 187 4.50 -6.08 -6.07
CA VAL A 187 5.80 -6.14 -5.35
C VAL A 187 5.96 -4.90 -4.47
N LEU A 188 6.27 -5.12 -3.18
CA LEU A 188 6.63 -4.04 -2.27
C LEU A 188 8.08 -3.60 -2.55
N VAL A 189 8.29 -2.34 -2.95
CA VAL A 189 9.58 -1.85 -3.47
C VAL A 189 10.43 -1.12 -2.44
N SER A 190 9.85 -0.71 -1.32
CA SER A 190 10.54 0.02 -0.25
C SER A 190 10.15 -0.55 1.12
N GLU A 191 10.52 -1.81 1.37
CA GLU A 191 10.20 -2.48 2.64
C GLU A 191 11.06 -1.91 3.78
N ALA A 192 10.41 -1.51 4.86
CA ALA A 192 11.08 -0.97 6.05
C ALA A 192 11.63 -2.05 6.99
N CYS A 193 11.07 -3.25 6.94
CA CYS A 193 11.46 -4.35 7.80
C CYS A 193 12.68 -5.09 7.25
N ILE A 194 13.48 -5.68 8.14
CA ILE A 194 14.61 -6.53 7.73
C ILE A 194 14.10 -7.84 7.08
N GLU A 195 14.95 -8.42 6.23
CA GLU A 195 14.68 -9.71 5.63
C GLU A 195 14.52 -10.80 6.71
N ASN A 196 13.55 -11.70 6.48
CA ASN A 196 13.30 -12.83 7.35
C ASN A 196 13.17 -12.47 8.85
N CYS A 197 12.64 -11.28 9.17
CA CYS A 197 12.42 -10.85 10.54
C CYS A 197 11.59 -11.90 11.31
N PRO A 198 12.16 -12.59 12.32
CA PRO A 198 11.47 -13.65 13.04
C PRO A 198 10.29 -13.12 13.88
N ASN A 199 10.30 -11.84 14.19
CA ASN A 199 9.27 -11.19 15.02
C ASN A 199 8.13 -10.56 14.19
N ARG A 200 8.17 -10.64 12.87
CA ARG A 200 7.22 -9.92 12.00
C ARG A 200 5.77 -10.32 12.26
N MET A 201 5.50 -11.60 12.38
CA MET A 201 4.15 -12.09 12.63
C MET A 201 3.63 -11.72 14.01
N GLU A 202 4.50 -11.77 15.04
CA GLU A 202 4.12 -11.30 16.37
C GLU A 202 3.87 -9.80 16.40
N HIS A 203 4.65 -9.02 15.66
CA HIS A 203 4.40 -7.57 15.49
C HIS A 203 3.00 -7.32 14.90
N TYR A 204 2.63 -7.99 13.82
CA TYR A 204 1.29 -7.85 13.22
C TYR A 204 0.17 -8.25 14.18
N LYS A 205 0.37 -9.32 14.96
CA LYS A 205 -0.57 -9.77 15.99
C LYS A 205 -0.76 -8.72 17.09
N GLN A 206 0.32 -8.14 17.61
CA GLN A 206 0.23 -7.11 18.64
C GLN A 206 -0.48 -5.84 18.12
N ILE A 207 -0.21 -5.42 16.89
CA ILE A 207 -0.97 -4.33 16.25
C ILE A 207 -2.44 -4.70 16.06
N GLY A 208 -2.74 -5.94 15.68
CA GLY A 208 -4.10 -6.43 15.54
C GLY A 208 -4.88 -6.36 16.85
N LYS A 209 -4.30 -6.79 17.96
CA LYS A 209 -4.88 -6.68 19.30
C LYS A 209 -5.11 -5.23 19.72
N LEU A 210 -4.11 -4.37 19.48
CA LEU A 210 -4.25 -2.94 19.76
C LEU A 210 -5.44 -2.33 19.00
N GLN A 211 -5.60 -2.70 17.73
CA GLN A 211 -6.71 -2.22 16.91
C GLN A 211 -8.09 -2.73 17.40
N LEU A 212 -8.12 -3.90 18.06
CA LEU A 212 -9.32 -4.45 18.71
C LEU A 212 -9.56 -3.88 20.12
N LEU A 213 -8.68 -2.99 20.59
CA LEU A 213 -8.66 -2.51 21.98
C LEU A 213 -8.50 -3.66 23.01
N GLU A 214 -7.88 -4.75 22.59
CA GLU A 214 -7.57 -5.88 23.46
C GLU A 214 -6.23 -5.67 24.17
N PRO A 215 -6.03 -6.28 25.36
CA PRO A 215 -4.75 -6.20 26.05
C PRO A 215 -3.60 -6.63 25.16
N SER A 216 -2.62 -5.77 24.99
CA SER A 216 -1.39 -5.99 24.23
C SER A 216 -0.21 -5.73 25.12
N GLN A 217 0.82 -6.57 25.07
CA GLN A 217 2.07 -6.35 25.78
C GLN A 217 2.91 -5.23 25.14
N GLY A 218 2.40 -4.65 24.03
CA GLY A 218 3.18 -3.80 23.17
C GLY A 218 4.19 -4.62 22.35
N PHE A 219 4.76 -3.98 21.34
CA PHE A 219 5.83 -4.58 20.56
C PHE A 219 6.96 -3.57 20.37
N THR A 220 8.12 -3.90 20.93
CA THR A 220 9.35 -3.15 20.63
C THR A 220 10.15 -3.96 19.64
N CYS A 221 10.43 -3.39 18.47
CA CYS A 221 11.23 -4.06 17.45
C CYS A 221 12.67 -4.23 17.94
N PRO A 222 13.17 -5.47 18.12
CA PRO A 222 14.54 -5.72 18.59
C PRO A 222 15.60 -5.29 17.56
N HIS A 223 15.19 -5.05 16.31
CA HIS A 223 16.08 -4.66 15.22
C HIS A 223 16.07 -3.16 14.95
N GLY A 224 15.41 -2.36 15.83
CA GLY A 224 15.33 -0.92 15.64
C GLY A 224 14.81 -0.55 14.25
N CYS A 225 13.74 -1.19 13.79
CA CYS A 225 13.05 -0.80 12.55
C CYS A 225 12.41 0.58 12.72
N GLU A 226 13.11 1.47 13.39
CA GLU A 226 12.80 2.87 13.43
C GLU A 226 12.94 3.44 12.03
N SER A 227 12.06 4.35 11.69
CA SER A 227 12.04 5.11 10.45
C SER A 227 13.45 5.56 10.09
N TYR A 228 14.10 4.76 9.27
CA TYR A 228 15.38 5.17 8.71
C TYR A 228 15.11 6.37 7.83
N PHE A 229 15.78 7.47 8.10
CA PHE A 229 15.87 8.54 7.14
C PHE A 229 16.52 7.99 5.88
N TYR A 230 15.73 7.84 4.84
CA TYR A 230 16.20 7.35 3.53
C TYR A 230 17.17 8.30 2.84
N TYR A 231 17.38 9.47 3.43
CA TYR A 231 18.16 10.56 2.88
C TYR A 231 19.58 10.14 2.46
N ASP A 232 20.24 9.31 3.25
CA ASP A 232 21.62 8.96 3.02
C ASP A 232 21.82 7.60 2.34
N LYS A 233 20.85 6.69 2.38
CA LYS A 233 21.05 5.29 1.95
C LYS A 233 19.78 4.61 1.41
N PRO A 234 19.11 5.10 0.37
CA PRO A 234 17.96 4.40 -0.20
C PRO A 234 18.36 3.03 -0.79
N VAL A 235 19.60 2.86 -1.15
CA VAL A 235 20.16 1.72 -1.91
C VAL A 235 20.74 0.61 -1.01
N SER A 236 20.86 0.81 0.30
CA SER A 236 21.55 -0.15 1.18
C SER A 236 20.62 -1.16 1.86
N ARG A 237 19.35 -1.23 1.45
CA ARG A 237 18.39 -2.18 2.03
C ARG A 237 18.24 -3.38 1.13
N ASP A 238 18.26 -4.56 1.74
CA ASP A 238 18.14 -5.85 1.07
C ASP A 238 16.82 -6.01 0.29
N HIS A 239 15.84 -5.12 0.53
CA HIS A 239 14.50 -5.14 -0.08
C HIS A 239 14.15 -3.87 -0.86
N TYR A 240 15.15 -3.06 -1.18
CA TYR A 240 14.95 -1.93 -2.05
C TYR A 240 14.99 -2.39 -3.52
N VAL A 241 13.88 -2.16 -4.23
CA VAL A 241 13.79 -2.39 -5.68
C VAL A 241 13.89 -1.05 -6.38
N SER A 242 14.94 -0.85 -7.17
CA SER A 242 15.12 0.40 -7.92
C SER A 242 14.16 0.50 -9.11
N ILE A 243 13.97 1.72 -9.64
CA ILE A 243 13.18 1.92 -10.86
C ILE A 243 13.82 1.21 -12.07
N ASP A 244 15.13 1.08 -12.07
CA ASP A 244 15.86 0.36 -13.12
C ASP A 244 15.67 -1.15 -12.99
N ASP A 245 15.66 -1.71 -11.76
CA ASP A 245 15.31 -3.11 -11.54
C ASP A 245 13.88 -3.40 -11.99
N ILE A 246 12.94 -2.51 -11.71
CA ILE A 246 11.56 -2.62 -12.18
C ILE A 246 11.53 -2.80 -13.70
N ARG A 247 12.23 -1.96 -14.42
CA ARG A 247 12.26 -1.99 -15.89
C ARG A 247 13.03 -3.17 -16.48
N GLN A 248 14.12 -3.58 -15.81
CA GLN A 248 15.03 -4.60 -16.35
C GLN A 248 14.68 -6.02 -15.91
N VAL A 249 14.08 -6.19 -14.74
CA VAL A 249 13.80 -7.50 -14.15
C VAL A 249 12.30 -7.80 -14.09
N TYR A 250 11.50 -6.91 -13.51
CA TYR A 250 10.09 -7.22 -13.21
C TYR A 250 9.18 -7.07 -14.43
N LEU A 251 9.29 -5.99 -15.20
CA LEU A 251 8.46 -5.81 -16.40
C LEU A 251 8.66 -6.94 -17.42
N PRO A 252 9.89 -7.43 -17.71
CA PRO A 252 10.09 -8.59 -18.59
C PRO A 252 9.43 -9.88 -18.10
N LEU A 253 9.22 -10.02 -16.79
CA LEU A 253 8.52 -11.16 -16.19
C LEU A 253 6.98 -10.99 -16.19
N GLY A 254 6.47 -9.83 -16.63
CA GLY A 254 5.03 -9.55 -16.64
C GLY A 254 4.51 -8.90 -15.35
N ILE A 255 5.39 -8.55 -14.41
CA ILE A 255 5.03 -7.85 -13.17
C ILE A 255 5.10 -6.35 -13.40
N ASN A 256 3.97 -5.66 -13.33
CA ASN A 256 3.91 -4.21 -13.53
C ASN A 256 3.24 -3.44 -12.38
N LYS A 257 2.90 -4.11 -11.27
CA LYS A 257 2.28 -3.51 -10.09
C LYS A 257 3.26 -3.47 -8.94
N PHE A 258 3.43 -2.28 -8.37
CA PHE A 258 4.42 -2.02 -7.33
C PHE A 258 3.80 -1.22 -6.20
N LYS A 259 4.22 -1.53 -4.97
CA LYS A 259 3.72 -0.90 -3.77
C LYS A 259 4.82 -0.14 -3.07
N ILE A 260 4.65 1.16 -2.93
CA ILE A 260 5.54 1.99 -2.12
C ILE A 260 5.16 1.81 -0.65
N GLY A 261 6.12 1.44 0.21
CA GLY A 261 5.95 1.40 1.65
C GLY A 261 5.88 2.79 2.26
N GLY A 262 5.56 2.89 3.56
CA GLY A 262 5.61 4.15 4.30
C GLY A 262 4.28 4.62 4.89
N ARG A 263 3.29 3.72 5.05
CA ARG A 263 2.06 4.06 5.78
C ARG A 263 2.38 4.49 7.21
N GLN A 264 1.95 5.70 7.59
CA GLN A 264 2.27 6.36 8.87
C GLN A 264 3.78 6.56 9.13
N ASP A 265 4.57 6.56 8.08
CA ASP A 265 5.96 7.00 8.15
C ASP A 265 6.04 8.53 8.31
N HIS A 266 7.22 8.99 8.70
CA HIS A 266 7.48 10.41 8.68
C HIS A 266 7.33 10.96 7.25
N PRO A 267 6.62 12.09 7.03
CA PRO A 267 6.37 12.62 5.69
C PRO A 267 7.62 12.77 4.82
N VAL A 268 8.76 13.12 5.43
CA VAL A 268 10.06 13.23 4.71
C VAL A 268 10.46 11.91 4.06
N ASN A 269 10.33 10.78 4.77
CA ASN A 269 10.67 9.47 4.22
C ASN A 269 9.77 9.11 3.03
N LEU A 270 8.50 9.46 3.14
CA LEU A 270 7.55 9.20 2.05
C LEU A 270 7.82 10.09 0.84
N ILE A 271 8.16 11.37 1.06
CA ILE A 271 8.56 12.29 -0.02
C ILE A 271 9.78 11.74 -0.76
N GLU A 272 10.79 11.22 -0.03
CA GLU A 272 11.96 10.60 -0.66
C GLU A 272 11.59 9.37 -1.52
N ASN A 273 10.68 8.53 -1.03
CA ASN A 273 10.16 7.42 -1.84
C ASN A 273 9.46 7.92 -3.11
N TYR A 274 8.60 8.94 -3.00
CA TYR A 274 7.91 9.52 -4.17
C TYR A 274 8.89 10.09 -5.18
N VAL A 275 9.83 10.89 -4.72
CA VAL A 275 10.87 11.49 -5.57
C VAL A 275 11.69 10.42 -6.28
N ASN A 276 12.04 9.36 -5.57
CA ASN A 276 12.87 8.31 -6.12
C ASN A 276 12.15 7.47 -7.19
N TYR A 277 10.87 7.11 -6.96
CA TYR A 277 10.13 6.22 -7.86
C TYR A 277 9.38 6.93 -8.98
N LEU A 278 8.94 8.16 -8.75
CA LEU A 278 8.01 8.83 -9.67
C LEU A 278 8.69 9.95 -10.48
N VAL A 279 9.74 10.59 -9.94
CA VAL A 279 10.32 11.81 -10.49
C VAL A 279 11.59 11.52 -11.28
N LYS A 280 11.69 12.14 -12.48
CA LYS A 280 12.91 12.09 -13.31
C LYS A 280 14.11 12.69 -12.54
N PRO A 281 15.31 12.14 -12.66
CA PRO A 281 16.48 12.56 -11.87
C PRO A 281 16.74 14.06 -11.84
N ASP A 282 16.62 14.73 -12.99
CA ASP A 282 16.91 16.17 -13.15
C ASP A 282 15.91 17.08 -12.42
N HIS A 283 14.77 16.53 -11.97
CA HIS A 283 13.70 17.29 -11.30
C HIS A 283 13.52 16.91 -9.83
N ARG A 284 14.31 15.96 -9.32
CA ARG A 284 14.12 15.41 -7.97
C ARG A 284 14.23 16.45 -6.87
N ASP A 285 15.26 17.32 -6.92
CA ASP A 285 15.46 18.35 -5.90
C ASP A 285 14.35 19.40 -5.91
N ASP A 286 13.88 19.77 -7.08
CA ASP A 286 12.79 20.74 -7.22
C ASP A 286 11.47 20.19 -6.67
N VAL A 287 11.08 18.98 -7.07
CA VAL A 287 9.84 18.34 -6.57
C VAL A 287 9.94 18.05 -5.06
N ARG A 288 11.08 17.58 -4.56
CA ARG A 288 11.35 17.36 -3.14
C ARG A 288 11.12 18.63 -2.33
N ASN A 289 11.79 19.71 -2.72
CA ASN A 289 11.70 20.98 -2.00
C ASN A 289 10.27 21.53 -2.02
N ARG A 290 9.60 21.42 -3.14
CA ARG A 290 8.20 21.87 -3.27
C ARG A 290 7.27 21.07 -2.37
N LEU A 291 7.40 19.74 -2.34
CA LEU A 291 6.62 18.88 -1.44
C LEU A 291 6.90 19.21 0.02
N LEU A 292 8.17 19.30 0.42
CA LEU A 292 8.55 19.59 1.81
C LEU A 292 8.02 20.95 2.28
N ILE A 293 8.32 22.01 1.53
CA ILE A 293 7.96 23.38 1.93
C ILE A 293 6.44 23.57 1.93
N THR A 294 5.75 23.12 0.87
CA THR A 294 4.31 23.31 0.77
C THR A 294 3.57 22.49 1.83
N TYR A 295 3.93 21.23 1.99
CA TYR A 295 3.31 20.37 3.01
C TYR A 295 3.56 20.90 4.44
N TRP A 296 4.77 21.39 4.73
CA TRP A 296 5.08 22.03 6.01
C TRP A 296 4.19 23.25 6.28
N ASN A 297 4.06 24.12 5.27
CA ASN A 297 3.22 25.32 5.40
C ASN A 297 1.72 25.01 5.53
N MET A 298 1.25 23.86 5.03
CA MET A 298 -0.14 23.40 5.22
C MET A 298 -0.42 22.92 6.65
N LYS A 299 0.62 22.54 7.41
CA LYS A 299 0.48 21.96 8.75
C LYS A 299 0.76 22.96 9.89
N HIS A 300 1.29 24.12 9.55
CA HIS A 300 1.64 25.20 10.49
C HIS A 300 1.06 26.53 10.05
#